data_094c2e667e8a89bfdaee3c1a1cee8dd1
#
_entry.id   094c2e667e8a89bfdaee3c1a1cee8dd1
#
_cell.length_a   1.000
_cell.length_b   1.000
_cell.length_c   1.000
_cell.angle_alpha   90.00
_cell.angle_beta   90.00
_cell.angle_gamma   90.00
#
_symmetry.space_group_name_H-M   'P 1'
#
loop_
_entity.id
_entity.type
_entity.pdbx_description
1 polymer ?
#
loop_
_entity_poly.entity_id
_entity_poly.type
_entity_poly.pdbx_seq_one_letter_code
_entity_poly.pdbx_strand_id
1 'polypeptide(L)'
;MNATVIFACIHNAGRSQMAAAWFNALADHTLAEGISAGTAPGAHVHPEVLTAMREVGIDLANAQPRFLSDELAASAHMLITMGCGEACPAIPGLRRDDWPLEDPKGKSVERVREIRDEVKARVQALMDREGWSPAAKTTG
;
A
#
# COMPACT_ATOMS: atom_id res chain seq x y z
N MET A 1 -4.02 0.13 -20.71
CA MET A 1 -3.42 1.11 -19.83
C MET A 1 -3.57 0.71 -18.38
N ASN A 2 -2.53 0.90 -17.61
CA ASN A 2 -2.60 0.52 -16.21
C ASN A 2 -3.11 1.66 -15.35
N ALA A 3 -3.94 1.34 -14.38
CA ALA A 3 -4.26 2.28 -13.33
C ALA A 3 -3.11 2.30 -12.33
N THR A 4 -2.80 3.46 -11.78
CA THR A 4 -1.79 3.59 -10.74
C THR A 4 -2.48 3.97 -9.43
N VAL A 5 -2.26 3.16 -8.39
CA VAL A 5 -2.82 3.39 -7.07
C VAL A 5 -1.65 3.74 -6.13
N ILE A 6 -1.73 4.89 -5.48
CA ILE A 6 -0.72 5.26 -4.49
C ILE A 6 -1.27 4.95 -3.11
N PHE A 7 -0.53 4.17 -2.34
CA PHE A 7 -0.82 3.91 -0.94
C PHE A 7 0.08 4.82 -0.11
N ALA A 8 -0.50 5.67 0.72
CA ALA A 8 0.24 6.70 1.42
C ALA A 8 0.02 6.64 2.92
N CYS A 9 1.08 6.80 3.67
CA CYS A 9 1.02 7.00 5.11
C CYS A 9 2.06 8.07 5.46
N ILE A 10 2.37 8.26 6.75
CA ILE A 10 3.29 9.33 7.12
C ILE A 10 4.72 8.96 6.73
N HIS A 11 5.23 7.83 7.22
CA HIS A 11 6.65 7.49 7.08
C HIS A 11 6.96 6.57 5.92
N ASN A 12 5.96 5.98 5.28
CA ASN A 12 6.15 5.01 4.19
C ASN A 12 7.12 3.89 4.61
N ALA A 13 7.03 3.49 5.86
CA ALA A 13 7.92 2.48 6.42
C ALA A 13 7.18 1.24 6.92
N GLY A 14 5.85 1.25 6.87
CA GLY A 14 5.03 0.14 7.35
C GLY A 14 3.77 -0.06 6.53
N ARG A 15 2.68 0.63 6.90
CA ARG A 15 1.35 0.40 6.32
C ARG A 15 1.32 0.50 4.80
N SER A 16 1.84 1.59 4.26
CA SER A 16 1.79 1.80 2.81
C SER A 16 2.71 0.84 2.07
N GLN A 17 3.85 0.46 2.66
CA GLN A 17 4.73 -0.53 2.07
C GLN A 17 4.04 -1.89 1.97
N MET A 18 3.34 -2.29 3.04
CA MET A 18 2.59 -3.55 3.03
C MET A 18 1.48 -3.52 2.00
N ALA A 19 0.75 -2.40 1.92
CA ALA A 19 -0.37 -2.29 0.99
C ALA A 19 0.08 -2.39 -0.47
N ALA A 20 1.12 -1.65 -0.84
CA ALA A 20 1.62 -1.70 -2.21
C ALA A 20 2.17 -3.09 -2.54
N ALA A 21 2.85 -3.72 -1.57
CA ALA A 21 3.40 -5.06 -1.79
C ALA A 21 2.31 -6.10 -1.98
N TRP A 22 1.27 -6.08 -1.14
CA TRP A 22 0.12 -6.98 -1.32
C TRP A 22 -0.57 -6.72 -2.65
N PHE A 23 -0.78 -5.45 -2.98
CA PHE A 23 -1.45 -5.09 -4.23
C PHE A 23 -0.69 -5.65 -5.42
N ASN A 24 0.62 -5.42 -5.45
CA ASN A 24 1.42 -5.87 -6.59
C ASN A 24 1.58 -7.40 -6.63
N ALA A 25 1.45 -8.07 -5.48
CA ALA A 25 1.49 -9.52 -5.45
C ALA A 25 0.18 -10.16 -5.90
N LEU A 26 -0.95 -9.48 -5.70
CA LEU A 26 -2.27 -10.07 -5.92
C LEU A 26 -3.00 -9.53 -7.15
N ALA A 27 -2.77 -8.27 -7.54
CA ALA A 27 -3.49 -7.67 -8.65
C ALA A 27 -2.94 -8.13 -9.98
N ASP A 28 -3.78 -8.04 -11.01
CA ASP A 28 -3.33 -8.23 -12.38
C ASP A 28 -2.57 -6.97 -12.79
N HIS A 29 -1.25 -7.07 -12.90
CA HIS A 29 -0.42 -5.89 -13.18
C HIS A 29 -0.53 -5.41 -14.61
N THR A 30 -1.27 -6.10 -15.48
CA THR A 30 -1.63 -5.53 -16.78
C THR A 30 -2.78 -4.53 -16.65
N LEU A 31 -3.46 -4.51 -15.51
CA LEU A 31 -4.60 -3.64 -15.24
C LEU A 31 -4.27 -2.52 -14.26
N ALA A 32 -3.45 -2.79 -13.26
CA ALA A 32 -3.15 -1.81 -12.22
C ALA A 32 -1.83 -2.12 -11.53
N GLU A 33 -1.20 -1.08 -11.00
CA GLU A 33 0.00 -1.24 -10.19
C GLU A 33 -0.10 -0.38 -8.95
N GLY A 34 0.55 -0.79 -7.88
CA GLY A 34 0.58 -0.07 -6.61
C GLY A 34 1.94 0.57 -6.37
N ILE A 35 1.91 1.78 -5.84
CA ILE A 35 3.10 2.52 -5.44
C ILE A 35 2.87 2.95 -4.00
N SER A 36 3.92 3.00 -3.19
CA SER A 36 3.79 3.52 -1.83
C SER A 36 4.61 4.78 -1.67
N ALA A 37 4.14 5.68 -0.80
CA ALA A 37 4.84 6.93 -0.51
C ALA A 37 4.43 7.46 0.85
N GLY A 38 5.12 8.46 1.36
CA GLY A 38 4.82 9.06 2.64
C GLY A 38 5.05 10.56 2.66
N THR A 39 4.34 11.22 3.57
CA THR A 39 4.45 12.67 3.70
C THR A 39 5.74 13.08 4.43
N ALA A 40 6.30 12.18 5.23
CA ALA A 40 7.57 12.39 5.93
C ALA A 40 8.33 11.06 5.95
N PRO A 41 8.91 10.66 4.79
CA PRO A 41 9.48 9.32 4.68
C PRO A 41 10.57 9.05 5.69
N GLY A 42 10.56 7.85 6.27
CA GLY A 42 11.61 7.40 7.16
C GLY A 42 12.84 6.96 6.38
N ALA A 43 13.83 6.45 7.10
CA ALA A 43 15.09 6.03 6.48
C ALA A 43 14.96 4.67 5.79
N HIS A 44 14.15 3.78 6.36
CA HIS A 44 13.98 2.43 5.82
C HIS A 44 12.69 1.81 6.35
N VAL A 45 12.30 0.69 5.76
CA VAL A 45 11.12 -0.06 6.21
C VAL A 45 11.40 -0.64 7.59
N HIS A 46 10.39 -0.64 8.46
CA HIS A 46 10.54 -1.17 9.82
C HIS A 46 10.93 -2.65 9.80
N PRO A 47 11.88 -3.08 10.65
CA PRO A 47 12.31 -4.48 10.67
C PRO A 47 11.18 -5.47 10.92
N GLU A 48 10.23 -5.13 11.79
CA GLU A 48 9.09 -6.02 12.08
C GLU A 48 8.21 -6.21 10.85
N VAL A 49 8.11 -5.18 10.02
CA VAL A 49 7.37 -5.26 8.76
C VAL A 49 8.10 -6.15 7.77
N LEU A 50 9.43 -6.02 7.69
CA LEU A 50 10.22 -6.89 6.83
C LEU A 50 10.01 -8.36 7.20
N THR A 51 10.04 -8.66 8.50
CA THR A 51 9.85 -10.01 9.02
C THR A 51 8.46 -10.54 8.66
N ALA A 52 7.43 -9.75 8.97
CA ALA A 52 6.04 -10.17 8.74
C ALA A 52 5.75 -10.41 7.27
N MET A 53 6.28 -9.58 6.39
CA MET A 53 6.04 -9.76 4.95
C MET A 53 6.82 -10.93 4.37
N ARG A 54 8.03 -11.17 4.89
CA ARG A 54 8.79 -12.34 4.44
C ARG A 54 8.08 -13.63 4.77
N GLU A 55 7.36 -13.67 5.88
CA GLU A 55 6.59 -14.86 6.27
C GLU A 55 5.54 -15.25 5.23
N VAL A 56 5.04 -14.30 4.48
CA VAL A 56 4.02 -14.55 3.46
C VAL A 56 4.63 -14.52 2.05
N GLY A 57 5.95 -14.64 1.95
CA GLY A 57 6.63 -14.76 0.68
C GLY A 57 6.93 -13.45 -0.03
N ILE A 58 6.83 -12.32 0.67
CA ILE A 58 7.09 -11.01 0.08
C ILE A 58 8.35 -10.42 0.70
N ASP A 59 9.35 -10.15 -0.14
CA ASP A 59 10.63 -9.60 0.30
C ASP A 59 10.66 -8.10 0.08
N LEU A 60 10.73 -7.34 1.15
CA LEU A 60 10.83 -5.88 1.12
C LEU A 60 12.23 -5.38 1.44
N ALA A 61 13.24 -6.26 1.38
CA ALA A 61 14.60 -5.89 1.78
C ALA A 61 15.16 -4.72 0.97
N ASN A 62 14.76 -4.60 -0.29
CA ASN A 62 15.23 -3.52 -1.16
C ASN A 62 14.22 -2.36 -1.29
N ALA A 63 13.12 -2.44 -0.58
CA ALA A 63 12.13 -1.36 -0.63
C ALA A 63 12.60 -0.17 0.18
N GLN A 64 12.32 1.03 -0.31
CA GLN A 64 12.74 2.26 0.36
C GLN A 64 11.59 3.23 0.49
N PRO A 65 11.51 3.94 1.61
CA PRO A 65 10.53 5.01 1.74
C PRO A 65 10.74 6.10 0.70
N ARG A 66 9.64 6.67 0.23
CA ARG A 66 9.64 7.66 -0.83
C ARG A 66 8.73 8.81 -0.44
N PHE A 67 9.10 10.03 -0.81
CA PHE A 67 8.27 11.20 -0.53
C PHE A 67 7.07 11.27 -1.46
N LEU A 68 5.90 11.54 -0.87
CA LEU A 68 4.67 11.75 -1.63
C LEU A 68 4.62 13.20 -2.08
N SER A 69 5.10 13.45 -3.30
CA SER A 69 5.07 14.79 -3.88
C SER A 69 3.72 15.03 -4.57
N ASP A 70 3.41 16.32 -4.82
CA ASP A 70 2.23 16.65 -5.58
C ASP A 70 2.30 16.07 -6.98
N GLU A 71 3.50 16.04 -7.57
CA GLU A 71 3.69 15.49 -8.91
C GLU A 71 3.41 13.99 -8.93
N LEU A 72 3.89 13.27 -7.92
CA LEU A 72 3.63 11.84 -7.83
C LEU A 72 2.15 11.58 -7.66
N ALA A 73 1.49 12.33 -6.76
CA ALA A 73 0.06 12.17 -6.52
C ALA A 73 -0.75 12.46 -7.79
N ALA A 74 -0.35 13.49 -8.55
CA ALA A 74 -1.06 13.86 -9.76
C ALA A 74 -0.94 12.81 -10.86
N SER A 75 0.07 11.94 -10.79
CA SER A 75 0.24 10.87 -11.79
C SER A 75 -0.64 9.66 -11.53
N ALA A 76 -1.30 9.61 -10.37
CA ALA A 76 -2.06 8.43 -9.96
C ALA A 76 -3.52 8.53 -10.40
N HIS A 77 -4.16 7.37 -10.45
CA HIS A 77 -5.60 7.27 -10.69
C HIS A 77 -6.38 7.24 -9.38
N MET A 78 -5.73 6.81 -8.30
CA MET A 78 -6.37 6.71 -7.00
C MET A 78 -5.31 6.87 -5.90
N LEU A 79 -5.69 7.54 -4.82
CA LEU A 79 -4.83 7.71 -3.63
C LEU A 79 -5.54 7.08 -2.44
N ILE A 80 -4.88 6.10 -1.81
CA ILE A 80 -5.38 5.47 -0.59
C ILE A 80 -4.49 5.96 0.56
N THR A 81 -5.09 6.67 1.51
CA THR A 81 -4.36 7.21 2.64
C THR A 81 -4.52 6.32 3.86
N MET A 82 -3.47 6.23 4.66
CA MET A 82 -3.45 5.36 5.84
C MET A 82 -2.83 6.11 6.99
N GLY A 83 -3.54 7.14 7.48
CA GLY A 83 -3.12 7.87 8.66
C GLY A 83 -2.37 9.16 8.42
N CYS A 84 -2.20 9.62 7.18
CA CYS A 84 -1.56 10.90 6.94
C CYS A 84 -2.53 12.08 7.04
N GLY A 85 -3.82 11.82 6.97
CA GLY A 85 -4.83 12.86 7.16
C GLY A 85 -4.64 14.04 6.22
N GLU A 86 -4.64 15.23 6.80
CA GLU A 86 -4.53 16.46 6.02
C GLU A 86 -3.15 16.69 5.42
N ALA A 87 -2.14 15.96 5.90
CA ALA A 87 -0.80 16.09 5.35
C ALA A 87 -0.67 15.48 3.96
N CYS A 88 -1.60 14.61 3.57
CA CYS A 88 -1.60 14.05 2.22
C CYS A 88 -2.14 15.08 1.24
N PRO A 89 -1.53 15.19 0.04
CA PRO A 89 -1.98 16.18 -0.94
C PRO A 89 -3.44 15.98 -1.34
N ALA A 90 -4.14 17.10 -1.54
CA ALA A 90 -5.49 17.09 -2.07
C ALA A 90 -5.42 17.48 -3.54
N ILE A 91 -5.55 16.51 -4.42
CA ILE A 91 -5.46 16.74 -5.87
C ILE A 91 -6.86 16.73 -6.44
N PRO A 92 -7.32 17.83 -7.06
CA PRO A 92 -8.67 17.87 -7.63
C PRO A 92 -8.87 16.78 -8.67
N GLY A 93 -9.99 16.07 -8.58
CA GLY A 93 -10.33 15.01 -9.52
C GLY A 93 -9.70 13.67 -9.23
N LEU A 94 -8.76 13.60 -8.29
CA LEU A 94 -8.16 12.33 -7.92
C LEU A 94 -9.08 11.56 -6.98
N ARG A 95 -9.37 10.31 -7.33
CA ARG A 95 -10.16 9.45 -6.45
C ARG A 95 -9.34 9.17 -5.20
N ARG A 96 -10.01 9.22 -4.04
CA ARG A 96 -9.32 9.07 -2.76
C ARG A 96 -10.14 8.22 -1.82
N ASP A 97 -9.47 7.39 -1.05
CA ASP A 97 -10.08 6.62 0.03
C ASP A 97 -9.13 6.66 1.23
N ASP A 98 -9.66 6.40 2.42
CA ASP A 98 -8.86 6.43 3.64
C ASP A 98 -9.06 5.14 4.41
N TRP A 99 -7.96 4.45 4.70
CA TRP A 99 -7.97 3.20 5.45
C TRP A 99 -7.38 3.45 6.84
N PRO A 100 -8.22 3.55 7.88
CA PRO A 100 -7.73 3.82 9.23
C PRO A 100 -7.10 2.56 9.83
N LEU A 101 -5.81 2.39 9.61
CA LEU A 101 -5.04 1.24 10.08
C LEU A 101 -4.11 1.67 11.20
N GLU A 102 -3.86 0.76 12.13
CA GLU A 102 -2.92 0.99 13.22
C GLU A 102 -1.50 1.07 12.67
N ASP A 103 -0.69 2.02 13.20
CA ASP A 103 0.69 2.17 12.81
C ASP A 103 1.50 1.00 13.41
N PRO A 104 2.22 0.20 12.61
CA PRO A 104 3.00 -0.91 13.13
C PRO A 104 4.28 -0.49 13.84
N LYS A 105 4.64 0.79 13.80
CA LYS A 105 5.88 1.25 14.41
C LYS A 105 5.90 0.94 15.90
N GLY A 106 6.96 0.28 16.36
CA GLY A 106 7.11 -0.05 17.78
C GLY A 106 6.22 -1.16 18.27
N LYS A 107 5.49 -1.84 17.39
CA LYS A 107 4.63 -2.95 17.80
C LYS A 107 5.36 -4.26 17.71
N SER A 108 4.84 -5.27 18.42
CA SER A 108 5.39 -6.63 18.34
C SER A 108 5.17 -7.21 16.96
N VAL A 109 5.96 -8.22 16.61
CA VAL A 109 5.77 -8.92 15.33
C VAL A 109 4.37 -9.52 15.26
N GLU A 110 3.84 -10.03 16.36
CA GLU A 110 2.49 -10.59 16.40
C GLU A 110 1.45 -9.56 16.02
N ARG A 111 1.59 -8.31 16.54
CA ARG A 111 0.64 -7.26 16.18
C ARG A 111 0.83 -6.82 14.73
N VAL A 112 2.06 -6.78 14.27
CA VAL A 112 2.33 -6.42 12.87
C VAL A 112 1.71 -7.46 11.92
N ARG A 113 1.72 -8.74 12.31
CA ARG A 113 1.04 -9.78 11.51
C ARG A 113 -0.45 -9.52 11.37
N GLU A 114 -1.08 -9.07 12.45
CA GLU A 114 -2.52 -8.74 12.40
C GLU A 114 -2.78 -7.55 11.47
N ILE A 115 -1.94 -6.54 11.56
CA ILE A 115 -2.06 -5.37 10.68
C ILE A 115 -1.81 -5.78 9.24
N ARG A 116 -0.79 -6.60 8.98
CA ARG A 116 -0.49 -7.14 7.65
C ARG A 116 -1.71 -7.83 7.04
N ASP A 117 -2.37 -8.66 7.85
CA ASP A 117 -3.51 -9.44 7.36
C ASP A 117 -4.73 -8.55 7.12
N GLU A 118 -4.91 -7.51 7.92
CA GLU A 118 -5.96 -6.53 7.68
C GLU A 118 -5.71 -5.75 6.40
N VAL A 119 -4.45 -5.36 6.15
CA VAL A 119 -4.07 -4.68 4.92
C VAL A 119 -4.39 -5.56 3.72
N LYS A 120 -4.07 -6.86 3.80
CA LYS A 120 -4.36 -7.79 2.71
C LYS A 120 -5.85 -7.83 2.41
N ALA A 121 -6.68 -7.91 3.44
CA ALA A 121 -8.14 -7.97 3.24
C ALA A 121 -8.66 -6.71 2.56
N ARG A 122 -8.14 -5.54 2.94
CA ARG A 122 -8.55 -4.29 2.31
C ARG A 122 -8.09 -4.19 0.86
N VAL A 123 -6.88 -4.67 0.58
CA VAL A 123 -6.37 -4.71 -0.79
C VAL A 123 -7.23 -5.63 -1.66
N GLN A 124 -7.60 -6.80 -1.14
CA GLN A 124 -8.44 -7.72 -1.88
C GLN A 124 -9.81 -7.12 -2.18
N ALA A 125 -10.40 -6.44 -1.20
CA ALA A 125 -11.69 -5.78 -1.39
C ALA A 125 -11.60 -4.68 -2.44
N LEU A 126 -10.51 -3.92 -2.44
CA LEU A 126 -10.27 -2.89 -3.44
C LEU A 126 -10.18 -3.50 -4.84
N MET A 127 -9.40 -4.56 -4.99
CA MET A 127 -9.23 -5.23 -6.27
C MET A 127 -10.55 -5.76 -6.81
N ASP A 128 -11.36 -6.36 -5.94
CA ASP A 128 -12.65 -6.91 -6.34
C ASP A 128 -13.60 -5.79 -6.78
N ARG A 129 -13.61 -4.68 -6.04
CA ARG A 129 -14.48 -3.55 -6.36
C ARG A 129 -14.10 -2.89 -7.69
N GLU A 130 -12.80 -2.77 -7.95
CA GLU A 130 -12.32 -2.07 -9.13
C GLU A 130 -12.10 -2.98 -10.34
N GLY A 131 -12.22 -4.28 -10.18
CA GLY A 131 -12.01 -5.21 -11.28
C GLY A 131 -10.55 -5.45 -11.61
N TRP A 132 -9.67 -5.35 -10.64
CA TRP A 132 -8.23 -5.51 -10.85
C TRP A 132 -7.70 -6.89 -10.44
N SER A 133 -8.55 -7.78 -10.00
CA SER A 133 -8.14 -9.15 -9.69
C SER A 133 -7.75 -9.88 -10.97
N PRO A 134 -6.80 -10.82 -10.90
CA PRO A 134 -6.44 -11.59 -12.09
C PRO A 134 -7.66 -12.31 -12.65
N ALA A 135 -7.70 -12.43 -13.96
CA ALA A 135 -8.76 -13.15 -14.61
C ALA A 135 -8.81 -14.52 -14.00
N ALA A 136 -9.98 -14.88 -13.63
CA ALA A 136 -10.19 -16.05 -12.93
C ALA A 136 -9.48 -17.15 -13.61
N LYS A 137 -8.58 -17.59 -13.00
CA LYS A 137 -7.93 -18.57 -13.51
C LYS A 137 -8.77 -19.61 -13.38
N THR A 138 -9.62 -19.63 -13.57
CA THR A 138 -10.47 -20.35 -13.33
C THR A 138 -10.31 -21.42 -13.74
N THR A 139 -10.12 -21.61 -13.91
CA THR A 139 -10.20 -22.27 -14.11
C THR A 139 -10.39 -22.91 -14.20
N GLY A 140 -10.45 -22.96 -14.23
CA GLY A 140 -10.65 -23.59 -14.41
C GLY A 140 -10.86 -23.83 -14.44
#